data_b00324baf2e78d28b6085d65ae32c61f
#
_entry.id   b00324baf2e78d28b6085d65ae32c61f
#
_cell.length_a   1.000
_cell.length_b   1.000
_cell.length_c   1.000
_cell.angle_alpha   90.00
_cell.angle_beta   90.00
_cell.angle_gamma   90.00
#
_symmetry.space_group_name_H-M   'P 1'
#
loop_
_entity.id
_entity.type
_entity.pdbx_description
1 polymer ?
#
loop_
_entity_poly.entity_id
_entity_poly.type
_entity_poly.pdbx_seq_one_letter_code
_entity_poly.pdbx_strand_id
1 'polypeptide(L)'
;MAMKFFGTIDDEHPGVEKIMKATNEFITGKISKIKKLSEILNLEVFDPSQVKEKIKQSGWKKVVGFHTRNPPHSAHEFLHKEGLRYTDGILIHPVIGSKKKGDFTNAAILNCYKIYSTIALSENNCIMTPLLTYSRYAGPREAIFTALVRKNYGCTHFIVGRDHTGVKNFYGKYESQEIFMRFPDLGIEPIFFSEPYFCKICNKITTDKECKCGKNGYVEISGTIIRKAIVDKTEL
;
A
#
# COMPACT_ATOMS: atom_id res chain seq x y z
N MET A 1 -1.01 -13.84 -21.65
CA MET A 1 -1.58 -13.26 -20.41
C MET A 1 -0.54 -12.43 -19.65
N ALA A 2 0.64 -12.97 -19.33
CA ALA A 2 1.68 -12.29 -18.56
C ALA A 2 2.07 -10.91 -19.13
N MET A 3 2.39 -10.78 -20.41
CA MET A 3 2.70 -9.52 -21.06
C MET A 3 1.60 -8.45 -20.86
N LYS A 4 0.32 -8.82 -20.98
CA LYS A 4 -0.79 -7.88 -20.77
C LYS A 4 -0.94 -7.44 -19.32
N PHE A 5 -0.58 -8.30 -18.36
CA PHE A 5 -0.81 -8.06 -16.94
C PHE A 5 0.40 -7.41 -16.26
N PHE A 6 1.60 -7.90 -16.54
CA PHE A 6 2.84 -7.44 -15.91
C PHE A 6 3.70 -6.54 -16.79
N GLY A 7 3.43 -6.46 -18.10
CA GLY A 7 4.27 -5.75 -19.06
C GLY A 7 5.54 -6.51 -19.44
N THR A 8 5.71 -7.74 -18.96
CA THR A 8 6.86 -8.62 -19.24
C THR A 8 6.43 -10.08 -19.28
N ILE A 9 7.26 -10.92 -19.89
CA ILE A 9 7.18 -12.39 -19.87
C ILE A 9 8.39 -13.02 -19.17
N ASP A 10 9.26 -12.19 -18.60
CA ASP A 10 10.45 -12.62 -17.88
C ASP A 10 10.06 -13.42 -16.63
N ASP A 11 10.57 -14.64 -16.51
CA ASP A 11 10.27 -15.58 -15.43
C ASP A 11 10.93 -15.21 -14.09
N GLU A 12 11.94 -14.31 -14.10
CA GLU A 12 12.44 -13.71 -12.87
C GLU A 12 11.42 -12.77 -12.20
N HIS A 13 10.39 -12.34 -12.92
CA HIS A 13 9.31 -11.58 -12.35
C HIS A 13 8.36 -12.49 -11.55
N PRO A 14 8.19 -12.28 -10.22
CA PRO A 14 7.49 -13.25 -9.36
C PRO A 14 6.02 -13.49 -9.75
N GLY A 15 5.38 -12.52 -10.39
CA GLY A 15 4.03 -12.67 -10.93
C GLY A 15 4.00 -13.53 -12.19
N VAL A 16 5.00 -13.41 -13.07
CA VAL A 16 5.14 -14.24 -14.26
C VAL A 16 5.47 -15.67 -13.86
N GLU A 17 6.47 -15.86 -12.99
CA GLU A 17 6.82 -17.18 -12.43
C GLU A 17 5.60 -17.92 -11.88
N LYS A 18 4.76 -17.20 -11.10
CA LYS A 18 3.53 -17.78 -10.53
C LYS A 18 2.54 -18.22 -11.60
N ILE A 19 2.36 -17.44 -12.67
CA ILE A 19 1.46 -17.81 -13.79
C ILE A 19 2.03 -18.99 -14.56
N MET A 20 3.33 -19.02 -14.81
CA MET A 20 3.98 -20.11 -15.56
C MET A 20 3.95 -21.44 -14.80
N LYS A 21 3.98 -21.40 -13.47
CA LYS A 21 3.85 -22.58 -12.61
C LYS A 21 2.40 -23.00 -12.36
N ALA A 22 1.42 -22.16 -12.70
CA ALA A 22 0.01 -22.52 -12.56
C ALA A 22 -0.39 -23.55 -13.65
N THR A 23 -1.41 -24.35 -13.34
CA THR A 23 -2.00 -25.26 -14.33
C THR A 23 -2.69 -24.44 -15.43
N ASN A 24 -2.77 -25.01 -16.65
CA ASN A 24 -3.53 -24.43 -17.76
C ASN A 24 -5.05 -24.65 -17.61
N GLU A 25 -5.49 -25.15 -16.46
CA GLU A 25 -6.89 -25.43 -16.17
C GLU A 25 -7.56 -24.22 -15.53
N PHE A 26 -8.74 -23.90 -16.00
CA PHE A 26 -9.57 -22.83 -15.47
C PHE A 26 -10.87 -23.43 -14.93
N ILE A 27 -11.26 -23.00 -13.75
CA ILE A 27 -12.57 -23.35 -13.16
C ILE A 27 -13.54 -22.23 -13.47
N THR A 28 -14.69 -22.59 -14.03
CA THR A 28 -15.81 -21.69 -14.25
C THR A 28 -17.09 -22.32 -13.71
N GLY A 29 -18.02 -21.50 -13.25
CA GLY A 29 -19.30 -21.99 -12.72
C GLY A 29 -20.10 -20.90 -12.02
N LYS A 30 -21.33 -21.24 -11.65
CA LYS A 30 -22.19 -20.37 -10.85
C LYS A 30 -21.75 -20.41 -9.39
N ILE A 31 -21.45 -19.23 -8.82
CA ILE A 31 -21.11 -19.11 -7.39
C ILE A 31 -22.43 -19.05 -6.60
N SER A 32 -22.67 -20.02 -5.72
CA SER A 32 -23.88 -20.08 -4.88
C SER A 32 -23.66 -19.62 -3.44
N LYS A 33 -22.44 -19.82 -2.88
CA LYS A 33 -22.07 -19.40 -1.52
C LYS A 33 -20.57 -19.21 -1.43
N ILE A 34 -20.13 -18.12 -0.78
CA ILE A 34 -18.73 -17.88 -0.47
C ILE A 34 -18.61 -17.71 1.05
N LYS A 35 -17.73 -18.48 1.66
CA LYS A 35 -17.33 -18.26 3.05
C LYS A 35 -16.29 -17.12 3.07
N LYS A 36 -16.50 -16.09 3.92
CA LYS A 36 -15.56 -14.98 4.01
C LYS A 36 -14.21 -15.47 4.55
N LEU A 37 -13.11 -15.04 3.95
CA LEU A 37 -11.77 -15.41 4.39
C LEU A 37 -11.46 -14.89 5.81
N SER A 38 -12.05 -13.75 6.19
CA SER A 38 -11.98 -13.22 7.56
C SER A 38 -12.54 -14.18 8.60
N GLU A 39 -13.63 -14.88 8.28
CA GLU A 39 -14.22 -15.90 9.16
C GLU A 39 -13.31 -17.13 9.30
N ILE A 40 -12.67 -17.53 8.19
CA ILE A 40 -11.71 -18.66 8.20
C ILE A 40 -10.47 -18.32 9.02
N LEU A 41 -9.98 -17.08 8.94
CA LEU A 41 -8.76 -16.63 9.60
C LEU A 41 -9.00 -16.04 11.00
N ASN A 42 -10.26 -15.98 11.45
CA ASN A 42 -10.68 -15.32 12.69
C ASN A 42 -10.09 -13.91 12.85
N LEU A 43 -10.20 -13.10 11.78
CA LEU A 43 -9.71 -11.73 11.72
C LEU A 43 -10.88 -10.75 11.68
N GLU A 44 -10.79 -9.70 12.49
CA GLU A 44 -11.69 -8.57 12.39
C GLU A 44 -11.33 -7.76 11.14
N VAL A 45 -12.20 -7.80 10.14
CA VAL A 45 -12.04 -7.14 8.85
C VAL A 45 -13.34 -6.43 8.50
N PHE A 46 -13.28 -5.12 8.31
CA PHE A 46 -14.43 -4.37 7.81
C PHE A 46 -14.54 -4.56 6.30
N ASP A 47 -15.74 -4.92 5.84
CA ASP A 47 -16.07 -4.94 4.42
C ASP A 47 -16.34 -3.51 3.88
N PRO A 48 -16.47 -3.33 2.55
CA PRO A 48 -16.68 -2.00 1.97
C PRO A 48 -17.93 -1.28 2.51
N SER A 49 -18.99 -1.99 2.83
CA SER A 49 -20.23 -1.38 3.37
C SER A 49 -20.02 -0.86 4.79
N GLN A 50 -19.34 -1.63 5.63
CA GLN A 50 -18.99 -1.25 7.00
C GLN A 50 -18.03 -0.05 7.05
N VAL A 51 -17.03 0.00 6.16
CA VAL A 51 -16.12 1.14 6.07
C VAL A 51 -16.87 2.40 5.61
N LYS A 52 -17.73 2.31 4.58
CA LYS A 52 -18.55 3.44 4.14
C LYS A 52 -19.46 3.96 5.23
N GLU A 53 -20.05 3.09 6.04
CA GLU A 53 -20.87 3.49 7.16
C GLU A 53 -20.05 4.24 8.23
N LYS A 54 -18.84 3.74 8.55
CA LYS A 54 -17.92 4.44 9.48
C LYS A 54 -17.52 5.82 8.94
N ILE A 55 -17.20 5.93 7.65
CA ILE A 55 -16.90 7.22 6.99
C ILE A 55 -18.06 8.20 7.14
N LYS A 56 -19.30 7.73 6.90
CA LYS A 56 -20.51 8.53 7.04
C LYS A 56 -20.74 8.98 8.49
N GLN A 57 -20.60 8.09 9.45
CA GLN A 57 -20.74 8.38 10.88
C GLN A 57 -19.71 9.39 11.38
N SER A 58 -18.49 9.36 10.83
CA SER A 58 -17.43 10.34 11.12
C SER A 58 -17.66 11.69 10.42
N GLY A 59 -18.65 11.82 9.54
CA GLY A 59 -18.91 13.03 8.77
C GLY A 59 -17.86 13.36 7.70
N TRP A 60 -16.99 12.41 7.35
CA TRP A 60 -15.92 12.63 6.38
C TRP A 60 -16.47 12.72 4.95
N LYS A 61 -16.02 13.74 4.22
CA LYS A 61 -16.32 13.95 2.80
C LYS A 61 -15.18 13.53 1.90
N LYS A 62 -13.95 13.74 2.35
CA LYS A 62 -12.73 13.38 1.64
C LYS A 62 -11.96 12.34 2.46
N VAL A 63 -11.68 11.20 1.86
CA VAL A 63 -10.97 10.08 2.52
C VAL A 63 -9.83 9.62 1.64
N VAL A 64 -8.62 9.58 2.18
CA VAL A 64 -7.47 9.03 1.48
C VAL A 64 -7.25 7.56 1.84
N GLY A 65 -7.06 6.73 0.83
CA GLY A 65 -6.68 5.33 1.01
C GLY A 65 -5.16 5.14 1.02
N PHE A 66 -4.65 4.32 1.93
CA PHE A 66 -3.25 3.90 1.98
C PHE A 66 -3.13 2.38 1.88
N HIS A 67 -2.31 1.91 0.94
CA HIS A 67 -2.04 0.50 0.71
C HIS A 67 -0.62 0.16 1.14
N THR A 68 -0.46 -0.86 1.98
CA THR A 68 0.86 -1.25 2.45
C THR A 68 0.97 -2.74 2.73
N ARG A 69 2.17 -3.28 2.54
CA ARG A 69 2.54 -4.66 2.92
C ARG A 69 3.65 -4.71 3.98
N ASN A 70 4.12 -3.54 4.42
CA ASN A 70 5.16 -3.41 5.42
C ASN A 70 4.58 -2.86 6.73
N PRO A 71 5.22 -3.09 7.89
CA PRO A 71 4.95 -2.34 9.11
C PRO A 71 5.10 -0.83 8.89
N PRO A 72 4.42 0.00 9.70
CA PRO A 72 4.59 1.45 9.64
C PRO A 72 6.02 1.85 10.00
N HIS A 73 6.50 2.89 9.35
CA HIS A 73 7.77 3.54 9.63
C HIS A 73 7.65 5.05 9.35
N SER A 74 8.65 5.84 9.72
CA SER A 74 8.59 7.30 9.64
C SER A 74 8.25 7.86 8.26
N ALA A 75 8.68 7.21 7.17
CA ALA A 75 8.25 7.61 5.83
C ALA A 75 6.75 7.36 5.58
N HIS A 76 6.17 6.27 6.13
CA HIS A 76 4.72 6.06 6.07
C HIS A 76 3.98 7.12 6.90
N GLU A 77 4.47 7.42 8.10
CA GLU A 77 3.88 8.46 8.94
C GLU A 77 3.87 9.82 8.24
N PHE A 78 4.96 10.18 7.57
CA PHE A 78 5.02 11.39 6.74
C PHE A 78 3.93 11.39 5.66
N LEU A 79 3.81 10.29 4.89
CA LEU A 79 2.80 10.17 3.84
C LEU A 79 1.37 10.24 4.38
N HIS A 80 1.10 9.65 5.54
CA HIS A 80 -0.22 9.71 6.18
C HIS A 80 -0.56 11.13 6.63
N LYS A 81 0.38 11.82 7.27
CA LYS A 81 0.19 13.22 7.69
C LYS A 81 -0.01 14.15 6.51
N GLU A 82 0.78 13.98 5.44
CA GLU A 82 0.60 14.76 4.22
C GLU A 82 -0.72 14.44 3.51
N GLY A 83 -1.16 13.19 3.44
CA GLY A 83 -2.46 12.81 2.90
C GLY A 83 -3.62 13.45 3.68
N LEU A 84 -3.53 13.48 5.01
CA LEU A 84 -4.53 14.10 5.87
C LEU A 84 -4.61 15.63 5.76
N ARG A 85 -3.63 16.31 5.17
CA ARG A 85 -3.73 17.75 4.86
C ARG A 85 -4.75 18.06 3.75
N TYR A 86 -5.08 17.07 2.94
CA TYR A 86 -6.00 17.19 1.80
C TYR A 86 -7.36 16.52 2.07
N THR A 87 -7.49 15.75 3.16
CA THR A 87 -8.65 14.90 3.42
C THR A 87 -9.05 14.93 4.89
N ASP A 88 -10.29 14.55 5.16
CA ASP A 88 -10.86 14.53 6.52
C ASP A 88 -10.39 13.30 7.31
N GLY A 89 -10.10 12.21 6.60
CA GLY A 89 -9.71 10.96 7.21
C GLY A 89 -8.89 10.06 6.28
N ILE A 90 -8.23 9.07 6.89
CA ILE A 90 -7.42 8.08 6.21
C ILE A 90 -7.94 6.65 6.44
N LEU A 91 -8.03 5.87 5.37
CA LEU A 91 -8.23 4.43 5.43
C LEU A 91 -6.90 3.72 5.25
N ILE A 92 -6.38 3.12 6.31
CA ILE A 92 -5.16 2.31 6.25
C ILE A 92 -5.54 0.85 6.02
N HIS A 93 -5.04 0.29 4.92
CA HIS A 93 -5.27 -1.08 4.47
C HIS A 93 -3.97 -1.90 4.45
N PRO A 94 -3.54 -2.47 5.57
CA PRO A 94 -2.44 -3.43 5.57
C PRO A 94 -2.83 -4.69 4.80
N VAL A 95 -1.98 -5.11 3.87
CA VAL A 95 -2.21 -6.34 3.09
C VAL A 95 -1.90 -7.57 3.92
N ILE A 96 -2.89 -8.40 4.12
CA ILE A 96 -2.81 -9.66 4.87
C ILE A 96 -3.16 -10.81 3.91
N GLY A 97 -2.24 -11.75 3.77
CA GLY A 97 -2.37 -12.88 2.86
C GLY A 97 -1.04 -13.58 2.66
N SER A 98 -0.89 -14.27 1.53
CA SER A 98 0.37 -14.96 1.22
C SER A 98 1.51 -13.97 1.06
N LYS A 99 2.63 -14.26 1.70
CA LYS A 99 3.86 -13.48 1.70
C LYS A 99 4.96 -14.23 0.96
N LYS A 100 5.90 -13.51 0.39
CA LYS A 100 7.15 -14.12 -0.09
C LYS A 100 8.10 -14.34 1.08
N LYS A 101 9.05 -15.26 0.90
CA LYS A 101 10.12 -15.48 1.89
C LYS A 101 10.87 -14.19 2.19
N GLY A 102 11.07 -13.88 3.47
CA GLY A 102 11.74 -12.67 3.94
C GLY A 102 10.82 -11.45 4.13
N ASP A 103 9.53 -11.52 3.81
CA ASP A 103 8.57 -10.47 4.17
C ASP A 103 8.18 -10.56 5.66
N PHE A 104 7.72 -9.44 6.22
CA PHE A 104 7.15 -9.42 7.57
C PHE A 104 5.91 -10.31 7.67
N THR A 105 5.71 -10.96 8.81
CA THR A 105 4.52 -11.78 9.04
C THR A 105 3.26 -10.92 9.10
N ASN A 106 2.12 -11.51 8.77
CA ASN A 106 0.83 -10.84 8.87
C ASN A 106 0.56 -10.32 10.29
N ALA A 107 0.88 -11.11 11.31
CA ALA A 107 0.71 -10.74 12.70
C ALA A 107 1.58 -9.53 13.09
N ALA A 108 2.85 -9.50 12.67
CA ALA A 108 3.74 -8.38 12.93
C ALA A 108 3.19 -7.09 12.31
N ILE A 109 2.75 -7.13 11.04
CA ILE A 109 2.18 -5.96 10.36
C ILE A 109 0.94 -5.45 11.10
N LEU A 110 0.01 -6.34 11.43
CA LEU A 110 -1.23 -5.96 12.12
C LEU A 110 -0.97 -5.36 13.51
N ASN A 111 -0.11 -5.98 14.31
CA ASN A 111 0.22 -5.49 15.64
C ASN A 111 0.90 -4.11 15.57
N CYS A 112 1.83 -3.93 14.64
CA CYS A 112 2.45 -2.61 14.43
C CYS A 112 1.44 -1.54 14.03
N TYR A 113 0.48 -1.85 13.14
CA TYR A 113 -0.55 -0.86 12.76
C TYR A 113 -1.56 -0.60 13.86
N LYS A 114 -1.93 -1.57 14.68
CA LYS A 114 -2.76 -1.35 15.87
C LYS A 114 -2.11 -0.33 16.81
N ILE A 115 -0.84 -0.54 17.14
CA ILE A 115 -0.09 0.38 17.99
C ILE A 115 0.07 1.75 17.31
N TYR A 116 0.46 1.76 16.04
CA TYR A 116 0.69 2.99 15.28
C TYR A 116 -0.57 3.86 15.21
N SER A 117 -1.74 3.28 14.95
CA SER A 117 -3.00 4.03 14.86
C SER A 117 -3.38 4.73 16.17
N THR A 118 -2.96 4.21 17.32
CA THR A 118 -3.23 4.84 18.61
C THR A 118 -2.24 5.93 18.99
N ILE A 119 -0.97 5.82 18.55
CA ILE A 119 0.08 6.78 18.95
C ILE A 119 0.30 7.89 17.91
N ALA A 120 0.25 7.61 16.63
CA ALA A 120 0.64 8.53 15.56
C ALA A 120 -0.54 9.18 14.85
N LEU A 121 -1.73 8.59 14.95
CA LEU A 121 -2.97 9.07 14.35
C LEU A 121 -4.04 9.18 15.42
N SER A 122 -5.00 10.08 15.21
CA SER A 122 -6.19 10.17 16.06
C SER A 122 -7.23 9.14 15.61
N GLU A 123 -7.92 8.51 16.54
CA GLU A 123 -9.10 7.66 16.24
C GLU A 123 -10.17 8.42 15.44
N ASN A 124 -10.19 9.75 15.57
CA ASN A 124 -11.14 10.60 14.87
C ASN A 124 -10.81 10.84 13.40
N ASN A 125 -9.62 10.45 12.92
CA ASN A 125 -9.21 10.65 11.52
C ASN A 125 -8.65 9.40 10.84
N CYS A 126 -8.72 8.23 11.49
CA CYS A 126 -8.16 6.99 10.96
C CYS A 126 -9.15 5.82 11.07
N ILE A 127 -9.38 5.14 9.97
CA ILE A 127 -9.96 3.80 9.94
C ILE A 127 -8.84 2.83 9.54
N MET A 128 -8.56 1.84 10.37
CA MET A 128 -7.62 0.77 10.05
C MET A 128 -8.36 -0.55 9.93
N THR A 129 -8.24 -1.20 8.78
CA THR A 129 -8.77 -2.56 8.57
C THR A 129 -7.84 -3.34 7.63
N PRO A 130 -7.58 -4.63 7.89
CA PRO A 130 -6.78 -5.44 6.99
C PRO A 130 -7.46 -5.62 5.64
N LEU A 131 -6.68 -5.65 4.56
CA LEU A 131 -7.14 -6.09 3.25
C LEU A 131 -6.64 -7.52 2.98
N LEU A 132 -7.57 -8.45 2.92
CA LEU A 132 -7.26 -9.87 2.66
C LEU A 132 -6.98 -10.06 1.16
N THR A 133 -5.73 -9.95 0.78
CA THR A 133 -5.25 -10.09 -0.60
C THR A 133 -3.75 -10.39 -0.61
N TYR A 134 -3.16 -10.44 -1.78
CA TYR A 134 -1.72 -10.59 -1.97
C TYR A 134 -1.21 -9.58 -3.00
N SER A 135 0.07 -9.23 -2.93
CA SER A 135 0.72 -8.41 -3.95
C SER A 135 0.94 -9.22 -5.22
N ARG A 136 0.53 -8.67 -6.34
CA ARG A 136 0.69 -9.29 -7.67
C ARG A 136 1.98 -8.90 -8.33
N TYR A 137 2.63 -7.86 -7.79
CA TYR A 137 3.86 -7.26 -8.32
C TYR A 137 3.68 -6.69 -9.73
N ALA A 138 2.47 -6.26 -10.07
CA ALA A 138 2.11 -5.74 -11.39
C ALA A 138 2.36 -4.22 -11.54
N GLY A 139 3.09 -3.61 -10.58
CA GLY A 139 3.53 -2.21 -10.64
C GLY A 139 2.41 -1.25 -11.00
N PRO A 140 2.54 -0.53 -12.15
CA PRO A 140 1.56 0.49 -12.57
C PRO A 140 0.12 -0.03 -12.64
N ARG A 141 -0.08 -1.22 -13.18
CA ARG A 141 -1.44 -1.80 -13.30
C ARG A 141 -2.02 -2.18 -11.95
N GLU A 142 -1.18 -2.65 -11.03
CA GLU A 142 -1.62 -2.92 -9.67
C GLU A 142 -1.92 -1.62 -8.91
N ALA A 143 -1.23 -0.50 -9.20
CA ALA A 143 -1.56 0.79 -8.63
C ALA A 143 -3.00 1.22 -8.97
N ILE A 144 -3.42 1.09 -10.23
CA ILE A 144 -4.81 1.33 -10.66
C ILE A 144 -5.78 0.37 -9.96
N PHE A 145 -5.47 -0.92 -9.95
CA PHE A 145 -6.32 -1.92 -9.27
C PHE A 145 -6.50 -1.61 -7.79
N THR A 146 -5.43 -1.28 -7.09
CA THR A 146 -5.47 -0.95 -5.66
C THR A 146 -6.19 0.35 -5.38
N ALA A 147 -6.13 1.34 -6.26
CA ALA A 147 -6.92 2.56 -6.20
C ALA A 147 -8.42 2.27 -6.33
N LEU A 148 -8.82 1.47 -7.32
CA LEU A 148 -10.22 1.05 -7.51
C LEU A 148 -10.77 0.27 -6.31
N VAL A 149 -9.95 -0.58 -5.69
CA VAL A 149 -10.33 -1.24 -4.44
C VAL A 149 -10.65 -0.20 -3.35
N ARG A 150 -9.82 0.83 -3.18
CA ARG A 150 -10.06 1.89 -2.17
C ARG A 150 -11.29 2.73 -2.50
N LYS A 151 -11.52 3.04 -3.78
CA LYS A 151 -12.77 3.64 -4.24
C LYS A 151 -13.99 2.83 -3.79
N ASN A 152 -13.95 1.51 -3.95
CA ASN A 152 -15.03 0.62 -3.51
C ASN A 152 -15.23 0.64 -1.99
N TYR A 153 -14.20 0.93 -1.21
CA TYR A 153 -14.28 1.14 0.24
C TYR A 153 -14.72 2.55 0.64
N GLY A 154 -14.96 3.45 -0.32
CA GLY A 154 -15.45 4.81 -0.06
C GLY A 154 -14.37 5.88 -0.02
N CYS A 155 -13.11 5.54 -0.37
CA CYS A 155 -12.07 6.54 -0.51
C CYS A 155 -12.31 7.42 -1.74
N THR A 156 -12.07 8.72 -1.58
CA THR A 156 -12.09 9.73 -2.65
C THR A 156 -10.70 10.00 -3.20
N HIS A 157 -9.67 9.73 -2.40
CA HIS A 157 -8.26 9.94 -2.74
C HIS A 157 -7.44 8.68 -2.46
N PHE A 158 -6.29 8.55 -3.11
CA PHE A 158 -5.40 7.41 -2.94
C PHE A 158 -3.94 7.82 -2.98
N ILE A 159 -3.16 7.45 -1.97
CA ILE A 159 -1.72 7.71 -1.93
C ILE A 159 -1.00 6.75 -2.87
N VAL A 160 -0.28 7.31 -3.83
CA VAL A 160 0.57 6.58 -4.77
C VAL A 160 2.02 6.95 -4.51
N GLY A 161 2.77 6.05 -3.90
CA GLY A 161 4.20 6.20 -3.69
C GLY A 161 5.01 6.12 -4.99
N ARG A 162 6.31 6.31 -4.87
CA ARG A 162 7.27 6.25 -5.97
C ARG A 162 7.18 4.94 -6.78
N ASP A 163 7.17 3.83 -6.10
CA ASP A 163 7.19 2.46 -6.67
C ASP A 163 6.08 1.63 -6.02
N HIS A 164 4.84 1.95 -6.40
CA HIS A 164 3.67 1.28 -5.83
C HIS A 164 3.58 -0.16 -6.34
N THR A 165 3.77 -1.12 -5.43
CA THR A 165 3.73 -2.57 -5.71
C THR A 165 4.69 -3.06 -6.79
N GLY A 166 5.75 -2.31 -7.05
CA GLY A 166 6.83 -2.73 -7.93
C GLY A 166 7.69 -3.84 -7.33
N VAL A 167 8.53 -4.42 -8.17
CA VAL A 167 9.46 -5.47 -7.78
C VAL A 167 10.73 -5.38 -8.60
N LYS A 168 11.89 -5.47 -7.95
CA LYS A 168 13.20 -5.30 -8.58
C LYS A 168 13.20 -4.01 -9.45
N ASN A 169 13.70 -4.10 -10.68
CA ASN A 169 13.77 -3.00 -11.66
C ASN A 169 12.87 -3.23 -12.88
N PHE A 170 11.76 -4.00 -12.70
CA PHE A 170 10.85 -4.29 -13.81
C PHE A 170 10.03 -3.07 -14.26
N TYR A 171 9.88 -2.06 -13.39
CA TYR A 171 9.08 -0.86 -13.65
C TYR A 171 9.91 0.40 -13.40
N GLY A 172 9.60 1.45 -14.14
CA GLY A 172 10.21 2.77 -13.95
C GLY A 172 9.86 3.40 -12.60
N LYS A 173 10.76 4.24 -12.09
CA LYS A 173 10.68 4.84 -10.74
C LYS A 173 9.34 5.50 -10.41
N TYR A 174 8.66 6.12 -11.39
CA TYR A 174 7.39 6.82 -11.21
C TYR A 174 6.28 6.30 -12.13
N GLU A 175 6.51 5.20 -12.80
CA GLU A 175 5.56 4.62 -13.76
C GLU A 175 4.19 4.29 -13.12
N SER A 176 4.21 3.93 -11.82
CA SER A 176 2.98 3.72 -11.04
C SER A 176 2.19 5.01 -10.78
N GLN A 177 2.80 6.19 -10.88
CA GLN A 177 2.11 7.49 -10.83
C GLN A 177 1.66 7.90 -12.24
N GLU A 178 2.53 7.75 -13.24
CA GLU A 178 2.29 8.16 -14.62
C GLU A 178 1.09 7.44 -15.25
N ILE A 179 0.86 6.18 -14.88
CA ILE A 179 -0.27 5.40 -15.45
C ILE A 179 -1.63 6.05 -15.17
N PHE A 180 -1.79 6.79 -14.07
CA PHE A 180 -3.06 7.45 -13.73
C PHE A 180 -3.45 8.50 -14.76
N MET A 181 -2.49 9.10 -15.50
CA MET A 181 -2.76 10.05 -16.58
C MET A 181 -3.58 9.45 -17.73
N ARG A 182 -3.57 8.11 -17.85
CA ARG A 182 -4.36 7.37 -18.86
C ARG A 182 -5.80 7.11 -18.42
N PHE A 183 -6.14 7.40 -17.17
CA PHE A 183 -7.44 7.12 -16.57
C PHE A 183 -7.98 8.32 -15.79
N PRO A 184 -8.26 9.46 -16.48
CA PRO A 184 -8.70 10.68 -15.80
C PRO A 184 -10.04 10.52 -15.09
N ASP A 185 -10.89 9.62 -15.58
CA ASP A 185 -12.24 9.38 -15.05
C ASP A 185 -12.31 8.17 -14.10
N LEU A 186 -11.21 7.83 -13.40
CA LEU A 186 -11.15 6.68 -12.50
C LEU A 186 -12.14 6.82 -11.32
N GLY A 187 -12.52 8.08 -10.99
CA GLY A 187 -13.42 8.40 -9.89
C GLY A 187 -12.82 8.18 -8.50
N ILE A 188 -11.50 8.23 -8.43
CA ILE A 188 -10.68 8.37 -7.23
C ILE A 188 -9.44 9.18 -7.61
N GLU A 189 -9.13 10.20 -6.83
CA GLU A 189 -8.05 11.14 -7.10
C GLU A 189 -6.72 10.61 -6.54
N PRO A 190 -5.68 10.40 -7.36
CA PRO A 190 -4.38 10.00 -6.86
C PRO A 190 -3.64 11.18 -6.22
N ILE A 191 -3.03 10.97 -5.06
CA ILE A 191 -2.09 11.90 -4.45
C ILE A 191 -0.68 11.34 -4.64
N PHE A 192 0.12 12.06 -5.42
CA PHE A 192 1.48 11.66 -5.76
C PHE A 192 2.49 12.27 -4.81
N PHE A 193 3.31 11.42 -4.21
CA PHE A 193 4.41 11.86 -3.38
C PHE A 193 5.76 11.46 -3.97
N SER A 194 6.75 12.35 -3.81
CA SER A 194 8.15 11.99 -3.92
C SER A 194 8.53 11.03 -2.80
N GLU A 195 9.63 10.31 -2.96
CA GLU A 195 10.14 9.40 -1.94
C GLU A 195 10.57 10.16 -0.68
N PRO A 196 9.95 9.90 0.48
CA PRO A 196 10.40 10.51 1.73
C PRO A 196 11.72 9.90 2.19
N TYR A 197 12.58 10.73 2.75
CA TYR A 197 13.85 10.32 3.35
C TYR A 197 14.11 11.11 4.64
N PHE A 198 15.00 10.60 5.48
CA PHE A 198 15.47 11.36 6.63
C PHE A 198 16.63 12.26 6.22
N CYS A 199 16.53 13.55 6.47
CA CYS A 199 17.61 14.49 6.25
C CYS A 199 18.37 14.73 7.56
N LYS A 200 19.61 14.26 7.66
CA LYS A 200 20.49 14.47 8.84
C LYS A 200 20.74 15.95 9.14
N ILE A 201 20.78 16.80 8.11
CA ILE A 201 21.03 18.23 8.25
C ILE A 201 19.81 18.96 8.81
N CYS A 202 18.61 18.66 8.25
CA CYS A 202 17.35 19.24 8.74
C CYS A 202 16.80 18.52 9.98
N ASN A 203 17.35 17.35 10.32
CA ASN A 203 16.92 16.45 11.39
C ASN A 203 15.41 16.11 11.32
N LYS A 204 14.90 15.84 10.12
CA LYS A 204 13.48 15.49 9.88
C LYS A 204 13.28 14.63 8.66
N ILE A 205 12.10 13.98 8.59
CA ILE A 205 11.62 13.33 7.38
C ILE A 205 11.17 14.42 6.40
N THR A 206 11.59 14.30 5.15
CA THR A 206 11.33 15.29 4.10
C THR A 206 11.38 14.64 2.72
N THR A 207 11.17 15.43 1.67
CA THR A 207 11.31 15.03 0.27
C THR A 207 12.29 15.93 -0.46
N ASP A 208 12.71 15.53 -1.66
CA ASP A 208 13.56 16.32 -2.55
C ASP A 208 12.93 17.66 -2.99
N LYS A 209 11.59 17.74 -2.94
CA LYS A 209 10.85 18.98 -3.23
C LYS A 209 10.98 20.02 -2.10
N GLU A 210 11.06 19.57 -0.87
CA GLU A 210 11.05 20.43 0.32
C GLU A 210 12.47 20.74 0.85
N CYS A 211 13.35 19.74 0.80
CA CYS A 211 14.70 19.84 1.35
C CYS A 211 15.73 20.30 0.31
N LYS A 212 16.49 21.35 0.64
CA LYS A 212 17.55 21.87 -0.22
C LYS A 212 18.98 21.45 0.18
N CYS A 213 19.10 20.55 1.16
CA CYS A 213 20.42 20.13 1.70
C CYS A 213 21.20 19.17 0.76
N GLY A 214 20.58 18.71 -0.31
CA GLY A 214 21.21 17.81 -1.27
C GLY A 214 21.53 16.42 -0.69
N LYS A 215 22.37 15.67 -1.39
CA LYS A 215 22.67 14.27 -1.06
C LYS A 215 23.42 14.06 0.26
N ASN A 216 24.12 15.06 0.76
CA ASN A 216 24.93 14.93 1.99
C ASN A 216 24.09 14.71 3.26
N GLY A 217 22.83 15.09 3.23
CA GLY A 217 21.89 14.85 4.34
C GLY A 217 20.99 13.63 4.17
N TYR A 218 21.04 12.96 3.02
CA TYR A 218 20.08 11.93 2.65
C TYR A 218 20.33 10.61 3.38
N VAL A 219 19.30 10.10 4.06
CA VAL A 219 19.24 8.74 4.61
C VAL A 219 17.97 8.08 4.11
N GLU A 220 18.12 7.01 3.35
CA GLU A 220 16.99 6.24 2.84
C GLU A 220 16.22 5.57 3.98
N ILE A 221 14.88 5.58 3.87
CA ILE A 221 14.00 4.85 4.76
C ILE A 221 13.15 3.90 3.92
N SER A 222 13.36 2.61 4.11
CA SER A 222 12.59 1.60 3.39
C SER A 222 12.35 0.36 4.25
N GLY A 223 11.26 -0.37 3.96
CA GLY A 223 10.99 -1.66 4.60
C GLY A 223 12.11 -2.69 4.40
N THR A 224 12.93 -2.53 3.36
CA THR A 224 14.10 -3.39 3.12
C THR A 224 15.23 -3.10 4.09
N ILE A 225 15.53 -1.82 4.31
CA ILE A 225 16.55 -1.40 5.29
C ILE A 225 16.15 -1.83 6.70
N ILE A 226 14.87 -1.59 7.07
CA ILE A 226 14.36 -2.00 8.38
C ILE A 226 14.47 -3.52 8.58
N ARG A 227 14.07 -4.32 7.58
CA ARG A 227 14.24 -5.79 7.68
C ARG A 227 15.68 -6.20 7.87
N LYS A 228 16.59 -5.60 7.11
CA LYS A 228 18.02 -5.87 7.22
C LYS A 228 18.54 -5.54 8.62
N ALA A 229 18.23 -4.36 9.13
CA ALA A 229 18.65 -3.94 10.48
C ALA A 229 18.13 -4.90 11.58
N ILE A 230 16.87 -5.36 11.47
CA ILE A 230 16.31 -6.34 12.43
C ILE A 230 17.05 -7.68 12.36
N VAL A 231 17.34 -8.18 11.15
CA VAL A 231 18.07 -9.46 10.98
C VAL A 231 19.50 -9.34 11.47
N ASP A 232 20.18 -8.26 11.12
CA ASP A 232 21.58 -8.00 11.46
C ASP A 232 21.76 -7.48 12.89
N LYS A 233 20.64 -7.19 13.61
CA LYS A 233 20.61 -6.57 14.96
C LYS A 233 21.42 -5.28 15.02
N THR A 234 21.33 -4.47 13.97
CA THR A 234 21.99 -3.16 13.87
C THR A 234 21.01 -2.03 14.15
N GLU A 235 21.50 -0.91 14.66
CA GLU A 235 20.71 0.33 14.78
C GLU A 235 20.43 0.92 13.39
N LEU A 236 19.31 1.66 13.30
CA LEU A 236 18.85 2.33 12.07
C LEU A 236 19.31 3.78 12.02
#